data_87bb53cc766538fc6f13927936bd8ef6
#
_entry.id   87bb53cc766538fc6f13927936bd8ef6
#
_cell.length_a   1.000
_cell.length_b   1.000
_cell.length_c   1.000
_cell.angle_alpha   90.00
_cell.angle_beta   90.00
_cell.angle_gamma   90.00
#
_symmetry.space_group_name_H-M   'P 1'
#
loop_
_entity.id
_entity.type
_entity.pdbx_description
1 polymer ?
#
loop_
_entity_poly.entity_id
_entity_poly.type
_entity_poly.pdbx_seq_one_letter_code
_entity_poly.pdbx_strand_id
1 'polypeptide(L)'
;MLVPPAFPPTASVQNRAAALAELRLLLSRHPGWPQTLQAKLPFGLAALDCHLPNDGLDRGALHEVVPATQAAFPAAFGFIVAVLACFSSKVPAAARNKQIIFVMPDNGSRQCGHLSGHGLNGFGFDPTRAILVETAHRHDSLWALLEALRSGAPQAVIGMIDRLDLKTSQKLHLAAIDAGLPLLLLRPSQTLESSAASTRWRIGTAAAARDRFGSYTRLRWRLQLERCRNGRPGEWVVEYDHVAHRFSLVAALADQTLSRGAGDQPRRQANRS
;
A
#
# COMPACT_ATOMS: atom_id res chain seq x y z
N MET A 1 -50.73 -0.23 33.86
CA MET A 1 -50.05 -0.63 32.63
C MET A 1 -49.24 0.58 32.14
N LEU A 2 -47.97 0.66 32.58
CA LEU A 2 -47.06 1.77 32.23
C LEU A 2 -46.37 1.42 30.91
N VAL A 3 -46.53 2.28 29.90
CA VAL A 3 -45.81 2.21 28.63
C VAL A 3 -44.41 2.78 28.88
N PRO A 4 -43.30 2.07 28.55
CA PRO A 4 -41.96 2.61 28.69
C PRO A 4 -41.70 3.71 27.66
N PRO A 5 -40.90 4.73 28.00
CA PRO A 5 -40.60 5.83 27.09
C PRO A 5 -39.74 5.34 25.89
N ALA A 6 -40.16 5.76 24.71
CA ALA A 6 -39.43 5.52 23.46
C ALA A 6 -38.07 6.21 23.50
N PHE A 7 -36.98 5.46 23.25
CA PHE A 7 -35.64 5.99 23.07
C PHE A 7 -35.60 6.90 21.81
N PRO A 8 -34.93 8.05 21.89
CA PRO A 8 -34.76 8.90 20.72
C PRO A 8 -33.93 8.17 19.64
N PRO A 9 -34.20 8.42 18.35
CA PRO A 9 -33.49 7.74 17.28
C PRO A 9 -32.00 8.07 17.33
N THR A 10 -31.18 7.06 17.25
CA THR A 10 -29.73 7.12 17.13
C THR A 10 -29.34 8.15 16.08
N ALA A 11 -28.65 9.22 16.50
CA ALA A 11 -28.06 10.22 15.61
C ALA A 11 -27.23 9.49 14.53
N SER A 12 -27.63 9.64 13.29
CA SER A 12 -27.14 8.87 12.16
C SER A 12 -25.62 9.00 12.02
N VAL A 13 -24.99 7.92 11.55
CA VAL A 13 -23.55 7.85 11.24
C VAL A 13 -23.11 9.03 10.35
N GLN A 14 -24.02 9.57 9.54
CA GLN A 14 -23.84 10.77 8.72
C GLN A 14 -23.58 12.04 9.53
N ASN A 15 -24.26 12.23 10.67
CA ASN A 15 -24.04 13.40 11.54
C ASN A 15 -22.65 13.37 12.22
N ARG A 16 -22.15 12.18 12.56
CA ARG A 16 -20.80 12.02 13.12
C ARG A 16 -19.70 12.31 12.09
N ALA A 17 -19.89 11.87 10.86
CA ALA A 17 -18.92 12.13 9.78
C ALA A 17 -18.86 13.63 9.44
N ALA A 18 -20.02 14.30 9.39
CA ALA A 18 -20.11 15.74 9.16
C ALA A 18 -19.47 16.55 10.32
N ALA A 19 -19.77 16.21 11.56
CA ALA A 19 -19.17 16.86 12.74
C ALA A 19 -17.64 16.65 12.82
N LEU A 20 -17.14 15.46 12.46
CA LEU A 20 -15.71 15.19 12.38
C LEU A 20 -15.04 15.96 11.24
N ALA A 21 -15.71 16.12 10.11
CA ALA A 21 -15.21 16.93 9.00
C ALA A 21 -15.11 18.40 9.36
N GLU A 22 -16.14 18.93 10.03
CA GLU A 22 -16.16 20.31 10.51
C GLU A 22 -15.09 20.56 11.58
N LEU A 23 -14.94 19.66 12.55
CA LEU A 23 -13.88 19.74 13.55
C LEU A 23 -12.48 19.72 12.93
N ARG A 24 -12.27 18.87 11.92
CA ARG A 24 -11.01 18.82 11.17
C ARG A 24 -10.75 20.13 10.41
N LEU A 25 -11.78 20.72 9.82
CA LEU A 25 -11.68 21.99 9.12
C LEU A 25 -11.32 23.14 10.10
N LEU A 26 -11.89 23.15 11.29
CA LEU A 26 -11.57 24.11 12.33
C LEU A 26 -10.14 23.95 12.85
N LEU A 27 -9.72 22.70 13.10
CA LEU A 27 -8.36 22.37 13.54
C LEU A 27 -7.32 22.70 12.45
N SER A 28 -7.64 22.50 11.18
CA SER A 28 -6.73 22.82 10.07
C SER A 28 -6.45 24.31 9.90
N ARG A 29 -7.33 25.17 10.42
CA ARG A 29 -7.16 26.63 10.44
C ARG A 29 -6.37 27.13 11.63
N HIS A 30 -6.05 26.25 12.60
CA HIS A 30 -5.29 26.65 13.78
C HIS A 30 -3.81 26.89 13.41
N PRO A 31 -3.20 28.03 13.79
CA PRO A 31 -1.83 28.38 13.39
C PRO A 31 -0.73 27.40 13.81
N GLY A 32 -1.00 26.54 14.79
CA GLY A 32 -0.09 25.49 15.26
C GLY A 32 -0.34 24.11 14.66
N TRP A 33 -1.32 23.95 13.75
CA TRP A 33 -1.61 22.65 13.16
C TRP A 33 -0.63 22.35 12.01
N PRO A 34 0.10 21.22 12.04
CA PRO A 34 1.08 20.91 11.00
C PRO A 34 0.39 20.78 9.63
N GLN A 35 0.68 21.69 8.71
CA GLN A 35 0.13 21.65 7.34
C GLN A 35 0.55 20.39 6.58
N THR A 36 1.62 19.75 7.01
CA THR A 36 2.10 18.46 6.51
C THR A 36 1.10 17.31 6.68
N LEU A 37 0.22 17.40 7.70
CA LEU A 37 -0.86 16.42 7.92
C LEU A 37 -1.98 16.48 6.87
N GLN A 38 -2.02 17.53 6.05
CA GLN A 38 -3.03 17.68 4.99
C GLN A 38 -2.58 17.12 3.63
N ALA A 39 -1.28 16.91 3.45
CA ALA A 39 -0.77 16.39 2.19
C ALA A 39 -1.11 14.91 2.05
N LYS A 40 -1.94 14.59 1.06
CA LYS A 40 -2.37 13.24 0.71
C LYS A 40 -1.63 12.75 -0.52
N LEU A 41 -1.54 11.44 -0.62
CA LEU A 41 -0.90 10.75 -1.73
C LEU A 41 -1.96 9.85 -2.39
N PRO A 42 -2.77 10.39 -3.34
CA PRO A 42 -3.79 9.60 -4.01
C PRO A 42 -3.16 8.64 -5.02
N PHE A 43 -3.70 7.43 -5.12
CA PHE A 43 -3.33 6.49 -6.18
C PHE A 43 -3.76 7.00 -7.56
N GLY A 44 -4.80 7.82 -7.62
CA GLY A 44 -5.44 8.28 -8.84
C GLY A 44 -6.51 7.30 -9.34
N LEU A 45 -7.01 6.47 -8.45
CA LEU A 45 -8.06 5.49 -8.67
C LEU A 45 -9.23 5.81 -7.74
N ALA A 46 -10.26 6.49 -8.23
CA ALA A 46 -11.40 6.94 -7.42
C ALA A 46 -12.03 5.81 -6.59
N ALA A 47 -12.18 4.61 -7.16
CA ALA A 47 -12.74 3.46 -6.46
C ALA A 47 -11.85 2.90 -5.35
N LEU A 48 -10.56 3.18 -5.36
CA LEU A 48 -9.62 2.83 -4.28
C LEU A 48 -9.47 4.01 -3.33
N ASP A 49 -9.25 5.20 -3.86
CA ASP A 49 -8.96 6.40 -3.08
C ASP A 49 -10.12 6.73 -2.13
N CYS A 50 -11.39 6.52 -2.51
CA CYS A 50 -12.57 6.73 -1.65
C CYS A 50 -12.63 5.80 -0.42
N HIS A 51 -11.81 4.74 -0.36
CA HIS A 51 -11.65 3.90 0.84
C HIS A 51 -10.63 4.46 1.83
N LEU A 52 -9.81 5.41 1.39
CA LEU A 52 -8.76 6.04 2.19
C LEU A 52 -9.27 7.35 2.81
N PRO A 53 -8.76 7.76 3.97
CA PRO A 53 -9.10 9.04 4.57
C PRO A 53 -8.71 10.19 3.64
N ASN A 54 -9.69 11.04 3.28
CA ASN A 54 -9.50 12.19 2.40
C ASN A 54 -8.88 11.81 1.03
N ASP A 55 -9.32 10.68 0.46
CA ASP A 55 -9.01 10.21 -0.89
C ASP A 55 -7.51 9.99 -1.18
N GLY A 56 -6.77 9.48 -0.19
CA GLY A 56 -5.35 9.15 -0.39
C GLY A 56 -4.63 8.69 0.88
N LEU A 57 -3.41 8.17 0.72
CA LEU A 57 -2.55 7.83 1.84
C LEU A 57 -2.05 9.08 2.57
N ASP A 58 -1.96 9.01 3.88
CA ASP A 58 -1.38 10.08 4.71
C ASP A 58 0.14 10.17 4.49
N ARG A 59 0.66 11.36 4.20
CA ARG A 59 2.12 11.55 4.11
C ARG A 59 2.80 11.34 5.45
N GLY A 60 2.29 11.93 6.51
CA GLY A 60 2.83 11.77 7.86
C GLY A 60 2.29 10.52 8.54
N ALA A 61 2.60 9.34 8.03
CA ALA A 61 2.08 8.10 8.61
C ALA A 61 2.94 6.88 8.29
N LEU A 62 2.76 5.86 9.14
CA LEU A 62 3.26 4.51 8.89
C LEU A 62 2.23 3.72 8.08
N HIS A 63 2.67 3.13 6.99
CA HIS A 63 1.91 2.22 6.14
C HIS A 63 2.64 0.87 6.06
N GLU A 64 1.92 -0.22 6.28
CA GLU A 64 2.46 -1.57 6.14
C GLU A 64 2.05 -2.19 4.81
N VAL A 65 3.01 -2.85 4.17
CA VAL A 65 2.81 -3.66 2.98
C VAL A 65 3.24 -5.08 3.29
N VAL A 66 2.33 -6.02 3.12
CA VAL A 66 2.51 -7.43 3.44
C VAL A 66 2.30 -8.24 2.16
N PRO A 67 3.23 -9.07 1.71
CA PRO A 67 3.00 -9.95 0.58
C PRO A 67 1.96 -11.02 0.94
N ALA A 68 1.09 -11.39 0.01
CA ALA A 68 0.06 -12.41 0.22
C ALA A 68 0.67 -13.79 0.50
N THR A 69 1.80 -14.09 -0.12
CA THR A 69 2.62 -15.28 0.08
C THR A 69 4.10 -14.89 0.08
N GLN A 70 4.99 -15.76 0.52
CA GLN A 70 6.43 -15.51 0.43
C GLN A 70 6.87 -15.27 -1.03
N ALA A 71 6.31 -15.99 -1.98
CA ALA A 71 6.61 -15.82 -3.41
C ALA A 71 6.13 -14.47 -3.97
N ALA A 72 5.17 -13.80 -3.32
CA ALA A 72 4.68 -12.49 -3.72
C ALA A 72 5.54 -11.33 -3.16
N PHE A 73 6.61 -11.62 -2.44
CA PHE A 73 7.48 -10.58 -1.85
C PHE A 73 8.05 -9.60 -2.89
N PRO A 74 8.60 -10.05 -4.04
CA PRO A 74 9.06 -9.11 -5.07
C PRO A 74 7.91 -8.26 -5.65
N ALA A 75 6.70 -8.82 -5.76
CA ALA A 75 5.53 -8.09 -6.21
C ALA A 75 5.11 -7.00 -5.21
N ALA A 76 5.16 -7.29 -3.90
CA ALA A 76 4.88 -6.33 -2.84
C ALA A 76 5.92 -5.20 -2.81
N PHE A 77 7.19 -5.52 -3.00
CA PHE A 77 8.25 -4.50 -3.13
C PHE A 77 8.07 -3.65 -4.40
N GLY A 78 7.79 -4.28 -5.55
CA GLY A 78 7.51 -3.58 -6.81
C GLY A 78 6.29 -2.64 -6.68
N PHE A 79 5.27 -3.04 -5.94
CA PHE A 79 4.12 -2.18 -5.63
C PHE A 79 4.55 -0.94 -4.83
N ILE A 80 5.41 -1.07 -3.82
CA ILE A 80 5.95 0.10 -3.07
C ILE A 80 6.67 1.05 -4.03
N VAL A 81 7.54 0.54 -4.90
CA VAL A 81 8.28 1.36 -5.87
C VAL A 81 7.33 2.07 -6.85
N ALA A 82 6.31 1.37 -7.36
CA ALA A 82 5.30 1.95 -8.25
C ALA A 82 4.50 3.07 -7.54
N VAL A 83 4.14 2.88 -6.27
CA VAL A 83 3.48 3.90 -5.44
C VAL A 83 4.36 5.13 -5.30
N LEU A 84 5.65 4.95 -5.00
CA LEU A 84 6.62 6.06 -4.89
C LEU A 84 6.80 6.81 -6.20
N ALA A 85 6.87 6.12 -7.34
CA ALA A 85 6.95 6.72 -8.65
C ALA A 85 5.72 7.58 -8.95
N CYS A 86 4.51 7.05 -8.71
CA CYS A 86 3.26 7.79 -8.83
C CYS A 86 3.21 9.03 -7.92
N PHE A 87 3.72 8.93 -6.70
CA PHE A 87 3.74 10.05 -5.76
C PHE A 87 4.75 11.12 -6.16
N SER A 88 5.92 10.69 -6.63
CA SER A 88 6.97 11.62 -7.09
C SER A 88 6.49 12.50 -8.25
N SER A 89 5.63 11.99 -9.11
CA SER A 89 5.06 12.78 -10.22
C SER A 89 4.09 13.86 -9.75
N LYS A 90 3.47 13.70 -8.56
CA LYS A 90 2.42 14.59 -8.03
C LYS A 90 2.93 15.65 -7.04
N VAL A 91 4.20 15.60 -6.64
CA VAL A 91 4.79 16.60 -5.74
C VAL A 91 5.34 17.80 -6.52
N PRO A 92 5.43 19.00 -5.88
CA PRO A 92 6.07 20.17 -6.48
C PRO A 92 7.49 19.88 -6.95
N ALA A 93 7.95 20.57 -8.00
CA ALA A 93 9.27 20.36 -8.61
C ALA A 93 10.42 20.40 -7.59
N ALA A 94 10.37 21.33 -6.64
CA ALA A 94 11.38 21.45 -5.57
C ALA A 94 11.47 20.20 -4.66
N ALA A 95 10.38 19.44 -4.52
CA ALA A 95 10.36 18.23 -3.70
C ALA A 95 10.63 16.96 -4.52
N ARG A 96 10.58 17.03 -5.86
CA ARG A 96 10.82 15.85 -6.72
C ARG A 96 12.25 15.33 -6.65
N ASN A 97 13.21 16.21 -6.38
CA ASN A 97 14.64 15.86 -6.31
C ASN A 97 15.08 15.38 -4.93
N LYS A 98 14.18 15.33 -3.94
CA LYS A 98 14.52 14.79 -2.63
C LYS A 98 14.79 13.29 -2.71
N GLN A 99 15.75 12.84 -1.90
CA GLN A 99 16.14 11.44 -1.80
C GLN A 99 15.01 10.60 -1.18
N ILE A 100 15.05 9.31 -1.46
CA ILE A 100 14.23 8.29 -0.79
C ILE A 100 15.18 7.30 -0.13
N ILE A 101 14.97 7.05 1.15
CA ILE A 101 15.83 6.17 1.93
C ILE A 101 15.19 4.79 2.01
N PHE A 102 15.97 3.78 1.60
CA PHE A 102 15.64 2.37 1.72
C PHE A 102 16.50 1.76 2.82
N VAL A 103 15.88 1.33 3.92
CA VAL A 103 16.55 0.61 5.01
C VAL A 103 16.22 -0.86 4.88
N MET A 104 17.20 -1.67 4.54
CA MET A 104 17.04 -3.09 4.25
C MET A 104 18.03 -3.92 5.09
N PRO A 105 17.60 -5.03 5.69
CA PRO A 105 18.53 -5.93 6.35
C PRO A 105 19.37 -6.67 5.30
N ASP A 106 20.64 -6.92 5.59
CA ASP A 106 21.58 -7.62 4.72
C ASP A 106 21.07 -9.03 4.33
N ASN A 107 20.39 -9.72 5.25
CA ASN A 107 19.77 -11.01 4.98
C ASN A 107 18.55 -10.90 4.03
N GLY A 108 17.95 -9.74 3.90
CA GLY A 108 16.87 -9.45 2.93
C GLY A 108 17.37 -9.56 1.49
N SER A 109 18.57 -9.06 1.23
CA SER A 109 19.24 -9.18 -0.07
C SER A 109 19.49 -10.64 -0.48
N ARG A 110 19.73 -11.53 0.49
CA ARG A 110 19.91 -12.97 0.22
C ARG A 110 18.63 -13.68 -0.17
N GLN A 111 17.47 -13.21 0.28
CA GLN A 111 16.16 -13.83 0.01
C GLN A 111 15.51 -13.30 -1.25
N CYS A 112 15.72 -12.04 -1.58
CA CYS A 112 14.96 -11.32 -2.60
C CYS A 112 15.85 -10.64 -3.66
N GLY A 113 17.17 -10.78 -3.56
CA GLY A 113 18.14 -10.08 -4.40
C GLY A 113 18.41 -8.65 -3.91
N HIS A 114 19.40 -8.02 -4.52
CA HIS A 114 19.76 -6.63 -4.22
C HIS A 114 18.85 -5.65 -4.94
N LEU A 115 18.69 -4.47 -4.35
CA LEU A 115 17.99 -3.36 -4.99
C LEU A 115 18.75 -2.97 -6.27
N SER A 116 18.09 -3.14 -7.41
CA SER A 116 18.67 -2.82 -8.71
C SER A 116 18.19 -1.47 -9.20
N GLY A 117 19.12 -0.59 -9.57
CA GLY A 117 18.79 0.69 -10.20
C GLY A 117 18.01 0.53 -11.50
N HIS A 118 18.29 -0.54 -12.26
CA HIS A 118 17.54 -0.85 -13.48
C HIS A 118 16.09 -1.24 -13.17
N GLY A 119 15.88 -2.04 -12.12
CA GLY A 119 14.55 -2.39 -11.65
C GLY A 119 13.76 -1.16 -11.17
N LEU A 120 14.38 -0.26 -10.42
CA LEU A 120 13.76 1.00 -9.99
C LEU A 120 13.33 1.86 -11.19
N ASN A 121 14.24 2.02 -12.18
CA ASN A 121 13.95 2.78 -13.38
C ASN A 121 12.80 2.17 -14.20
N GLY A 122 12.69 0.84 -14.25
CA GLY A 122 11.58 0.14 -14.90
C GLY A 122 10.21 0.48 -14.30
N PHE A 123 10.16 0.91 -13.04
CA PHE A 123 8.95 1.44 -12.39
C PHE A 123 8.80 2.97 -12.51
N GLY A 124 9.68 3.65 -13.25
CA GLY A 124 9.67 5.12 -13.35
C GLY A 124 10.23 5.85 -12.14
N PHE A 125 10.96 5.14 -11.30
CA PHE A 125 11.67 5.73 -10.17
C PHE A 125 13.11 6.02 -10.58
N ASP A 126 13.57 7.27 -10.38
CA ASP A 126 14.93 7.67 -10.65
C ASP A 126 15.91 7.07 -9.63
N PRO A 127 16.79 6.12 -10.02
CA PRO A 127 17.68 5.44 -9.10
C PRO A 127 18.68 6.37 -8.39
N THR A 128 19.00 7.52 -8.99
CA THR A 128 19.93 8.49 -8.39
C THR A 128 19.39 9.12 -7.10
N ARG A 129 18.10 8.98 -6.88
CA ARG A 129 17.40 9.44 -5.68
C ARG A 129 17.32 8.38 -4.58
N ALA A 130 17.74 7.16 -4.84
CA ALA A 130 17.72 6.08 -3.87
C ALA A 130 18.99 6.13 -3.00
N ILE A 131 18.80 6.18 -1.68
CA ILE A 131 19.85 5.92 -0.70
C ILE A 131 19.54 4.57 -0.07
N LEU A 132 20.41 3.59 -0.29
CA LEU A 132 20.30 2.28 0.32
C LEU A 132 21.12 2.22 1.61
N VAL A 133 20.48 1.90 2.71
CA VAL A 133 21.09 1.64 4.02
C VAL A 133 20.93 0.17 4.33
N GLU A 134 22.01 -0.59 4.19
CA GLU A 134 22.05 -2.00 4.56
C GLU A 134 22.44 -2.14 6.03
N THR A 135 21.75 -3.01 6.75
CA THR A 135 21.91 -3.17 8.18
C THR A 135 22.08 -4.64 8.54
N ALA A 136 23.05 -4.95 9.40
CA ALA A 136 23.29 -6.33 9.84
C ALA A 136 22.27 -6.82 10.87
N HIS A 137 21.75 -5.90 11.69
CA HIS A 137 20.86 -6.26 12.79
C HIS A 137 19.56 -5.43 12.76
N ARG A 138 18.47 -6.04 13.24
CA ARG A 138 17.16 -5.37 13.35
C ARG A 138 17.21 -4.06 14.14
N HIS A 139 18.02 -3.99 15.19
CA HIS A 139 18.17 -2.78 16.00
C HIS A 139 18.69 -1.61 15.14
N ASP A 140 19.68 -1.87 14.29
CA ASP A 140 20.27 -0.87 13.41
C ASP A 140 19.28 -0.42 12.35
N SER A 141 18.46 -1.35 11.82
CA SER A 141 17.36 -1.01 10.91
C SER A 141 16.37 -0.04 11.57
N LEU A 142 15.94 -0.33 12.79
CA LEU A 142 15.00 0.53 13.53
C LEU A 142 15.61 1.90 13.85
N TRP A 143 16.88 1.93 14.22
CA TRP A 143 17.61 3.17 14.46
C TRP A 143 17.71 4.00 13.16
N ALA A 144 18.14 3.39 12.07
CA ALA A 144 18.26 4.06 10.76
C ALA A 144 16.93 4.63 10.27
N LEU A 145 15.81 3.88 10.43
CA LEU A 145 14.47 4.36 10.11
C LEU A 145 14.09 5.60 10.92
N LEU A 146 14.37 5.59 12.23
CA LEU A 146 14.07 6.73 13.10
C LEU A 146 14.91 7.95 12.74
N GLU A 147 16.21 7.78 12.48
CA GLU A 147 17.08 8.90 12.10
C GLU A 147 16.71 9.46 10.72
N ALA A 148 16.38 8.58 9.76
CA ALA A 148 15.87 9.00 8.44
C ALA A 148 14.60 9.85 8.56
N LEU A 149 13.65 9.46 9.42
CA LEU A 149 12.44 10.24 9.66
C LEU A 149 12.74 11.56 10.36
N ARG A 150 13.53 11.52 11.44
CA ARG A 150 13.89 12.72 12.23
C ARG A 150 14.63 13.78 11.43
N SER A 151 15.42 13.36 10.45
CA SER A 151 16.13 14.30 9.57
C SER A 151 15.19 15.20 8.77
N GLY A 152 13.96 14.75 8.48
CA GLY A 152 13.01 15.46 7.63
C GLY A 152 13.48 15.69 6.20
N ALA A 153 14.68 15.22 5.86
CA ALA A 153 15.34 15.47 4.58
C ALA A 153 14.74 14.67 3.41
N PRO A 154 14.45 13.33 3.56
CA PRO A 154 13.98 12.52 2.45
C PRO A 154 12.55 12.87 2.03
N GLN A 155 12.14 12.39 0.86
CA GLN A 155 10.75 12.47 0.41
C GLN A 155 9.88 11.38 1.03
N ALA A 156 10.47 10.21 1.25
CA ALA A 156 9.85 9.04 1.86
C ALA A 156 10.92 8.14 2.48
N VAL A 157 10.51 7.30 3.42
CA VAL A 157 11.35 6.27 4.03
C VAL A 157 10.71 4.91 3.80
N ILE A 158 11.48 3.96 3.33
CA ILE A 158 11.08 2.57 3.12
C ILE A 158 11.89 1.69 4.06
N GLY A 159 11.25 0.77 4.76
CA GLY A 159 11.92 -0.18 5.61
C GLY A 159 11.46 -1.61 5.35
N MET A 160 12.37 -2.55 5.54
CA MET A 160 12.06 -3.97 5.58
C MET A 160 12.30 -4.47 7.00
N ILE A 161 11.24 -4.87 7.68
CA ILE A 161 11.30 -5.28 9.10
C ILE A 161 10.51 -6.57 9.30
N ASP A 162 11.17 -7.59 9.82
CA ASP A 162 10.56 -8.90 10.05
C ASP A 162 9.60 -8.90 11.24
N ARG A 163 10.02 -8.38 12.37
CA ARG A 163 9.24 -8.33 13.60
C ARG A 163 9.13 -6.91 14.10
N LEU A 164 7.95 -6.50 14.48
CA LEU A 164 7.68 -5.15 14.97
C LEU A 164 6.60 -5.21 16.04
N ASP A 165 6.99 -4.96 17.27
CA ASP A 165 6.05 -4.86 18.38
C ASP A 165 5.24 -3.55 18.31
N LEU A 166 4.12 -3.51 19.03
CA LEU A 166 3.20 -2.38 19.01
C LEU A 166 3.88 -1.08 19.47
N LYS A 167 4.71 -1.13 20.53
CA LYS A 167 5.38 0.05 21.08
C LYS A 167 6.36 0.66 20.07
N THR A 168 7.16 -0.18 19.42
CA THR A 168 8.10 0.26 18.39
C THR A 168 7.37 0.80 17.17
N SER A 169 6.25 0.17 16.75
CA SER A 169 5.44 0.67 15.64
C SER A 169 4.79 2.03 15.96
N GLN A 170 4.37 2.25 17.21
CA GLN A 170 3.88 3.56 17.66
C GLN A 170 4.97 4.63 17.58
N LYS A 171 6.20 4.31 18.04
CA LYS A 171 7.34 5.23 17.96
C LYS A 171 7.66 5.63 16.52
N LEU A 172 7.68 4.65 15.59
CA LEU A 172 7.89 4.93 14.17
C LEU A 172 6.76 5.75 13.56
N HIS A 173 5.52 5.44 13.92
CA HIS A 173 4.34 6.18 13.44
C HIS A 173 4.37 7.64 13.89
N LEU A 174 4.68 7.90 15.18
CA LEU A 174 4.80 9.26 15.70
C LEU A 174 5.94 10.02 15.02
N ALA A 175 7.11 9.39 14.83
CA ALA A 175 8.21 10.01 14.10
C ALA A 175 7.84 10.35 12.64
N ALA A 176 7.02 9.52 11.98
CA ALA A 176 6.51 9.80 10.64
C ALA A 176 5.53 10.98 10.63
N ILE A 177 4.68 11.10 11.65
CA ILE A 177 3.78 12.26 11.84
C ILE A 177 4.60 13.53 12.04
N ASP A 178 5.54 13.54 12.98
CA ASP A 178 6.35 14.71 13.33
C ASP A 178 7.17 15.20 12.13
N ALA A 179 7.71 14.28 11.32
CA ALA A 179 8.44 14.58 10.11
C ALA A 179 7.55 14.98 8.91
N GLY A 180 6.26 14.63 8.93
CA GLY A 180 5.36 14.77 7.79
C GLY A 180 5.76 13.87 6.61
N LEU A 181 6.43 12.75 6.85
CA LEU A 181 6.98 11.85 5.85
C LEU A 181 6.25 10.51 5.84
N PRO A 182 5.97 9.93 4.66
CA PRO A 182 5.44 8.58 4.57
C PRO A 182 6.54 7.57 4.90
N LEU A 183 6.21 6.67 5.82
CA LEU A 183 7.01 5.48 6.12
C LEU A 183 6.27 4.26 5.60
N LEU A 184 6.87 3.57 4.61
CA LEU A 184 6.35 2.32 4.06
C LEU A 184 7.18 1.16 4.60
N LEU A 185 6.57 0.26 5.36
CA LEU A 185 7.23 -0.93 5.89
C LEU A 185 6.79 -2.18 5.13
N LEU A 186 7.76 -2.84 4.50
CA LEU A 186 7.58 -4.17 3.94
C LEU A 186 7.75 -5.20 5.05
N ARG A 187 6.73 -6.03 5.23
CA ARG A 187 6.62 -7.01 6.32
C ARG A 187 6.60 -8.43 5.75
N PRO A 188 6.94 -9.47 6.52
CA PRO A 188 6.78 -10.85 6.09
C PRO A 188 5.32 -11.22 5.80
N SER A 189 5.10 -12.22 4.93
CA SER A 189 3.76 -12.69 4.55
C SER A 189 2.90 -13.19 5.71
N GLN A 190 3.52 -13.69 6.76
CA GLN A 190 2.85 -14.23 7.96
C GLN A 190 2.66 -13.21 9.07
N THR A 191 2.76 -11.90 8.77
CA THR A 191 2.60 -10.86 9.78
C THR A 191 1.14 -10.81 10.28
N LEU A 192 0.94 -11.18 11.54
CA LEU A 192 -0.34 -11.09 12.26
C LEU A 192 -0.30 -10.08 13.40
N GLU A 193 0.87 -9.54 13.71
CA GLU A 193 1.10 -8.65 14.84
C GLU A 193 0.29 -7.36 14.71
N SER A 194 -0.23 -6.89 15.84
CA SER A 194 -0.86 -5.57 15.92
C SER A 194 0.18 -4.48 15.76
N SER A 195 -0.12 -3.46 14.98
CA SER A 195 0.75 -2.30 14.77
C SER A 195 -0.02 -0.99 14.81
N ALA A 196 0.71 0.11 14.97
CA ALA A 196 0.17 1.46 14.93
C ALA A 196 0.01 2.00 13.49
N ALA A 197 0.24 1.19 12.46
CA ALA A 197 0.13 1.63 11.08
C ALA A 197 -1.25 2.20 10.75
N SER A 198 -1.28 3.26 9.96
CA SER A 198 -2.51 3.86 9.45
C SER A 198 -3.21 2.96 8.44
N THR A 199 -2.43 2.28 7.61
CA THR A 199 -2.95 1.29 6.65
C THR A 199 -2.11 0.02 6.65
N ARG A 200 -2.75 -1.11 6.38
CA ARG A 200 -2.09 -2.39 6.08
C ARG A 200 -2.62 -2.92 4.77
N TRP A 201 -1.72 -3.11 3.83
CA TRP A 201 -1.98 -3.60 2.49
C TRP A 201 -1.43 -5.00 2.32
N ARG A 202 -2.26 -5.93 1.88
CA ARG A 202 -1.81 -7.25 1.44
C ARG A 202 -1.73 -7.27 -0.06
N ILE A 203 -0.54 -7.61 -0.57
CA ILE A 203 -0.23 -7.56 -2.00
C ILE A 203 0.01 -8.96 -2.53
N GLY A 204 -0.80 -9.35 -3.49
CA GLY A 204 -0.65 -10.59 -4.26
C GLY A 204 -0.39 -10.30 -5.73
N THR A 205 0.07 -11.32 -6.44
CA THR A 205 0.14 -11.32 -7.89
C THR A 205 -1.23 -11.63 -8.48
N ALA A 206 -1.54 -11.04 -9.63
CA ALA A 206 -2.70 -11.40 -10.45
C ALA A 206 -2.23 -11.76 -11.86
N ALA A 207 -3.05 -12.54 -12.58
CA ALA A 207 -2.74 -12.93 -13.95
C ALA A 207 -2.50 -11.69 -14.81
N ALA A 208 -1.29 -11.56 -15.35
CA ALA A 208 -0.92 -10.41 -16.18
C ALA A 208 -1.71 -10.41 -17.50
N ALA A 209 -1.95 -9.22 -18.03
CA ALA A 209 -2.50 -9.12 -19.39
C ALA A 209 -1.53 -9.70 -20.40
N ARG A 210 -2.06 -10.37 -21.41
CA ARG A 210 -1.28 -10.88 -22.54
C ARG A 210 -1.71 -10.17 -23.82
N ASP A 211 -0.75 -9.93 -24.68
CA ASP A 211 -1.04 -9.43 -26.03
C ASP A 211 -1.50 -10.56 -26.96
N ARG A 212 -1.76 -10.22 -28.21
CA ARG A 212 -2.15 -11.18 -29.27
C ARG A 212 -1.10 -12.25 -29.55
N PHE A 213 0.14 -12.05 -29.11
CA PHE A 213 1.25 -13.00 -29.26
C PHE A 213 1.51 -13.82 -27.99
N GLY A 214 0.70 -13.63 -26.94
CA GLY A 214 0.85 -14.31 -25.64
C GLY A 214 1.91 -13.70 -24.72
N SER A 215 2.55 -12.59 -25.11
CA SER A 215 3.53 -11.89 -24.29
C SER A 215 2.85 -11.11 -23.17
N TYR A 216 3.49 -11.08 -22.00
CA TYR A 216 2.99 -10.29 -20.87
C TYR A 216 3.18 -8.79 -21.15
N THR A 217 2.10 -8.03 -21.04
CA THR A 217 2.11 -6.61 -21.38
C THR A 217 2.17 -5.69 -20.17
N ARG A 218 1.50 -6.06 -19.09
CA ARG A 218 1.40 -5.23 -17.89
C ARG A 218 1.37 -6.06 -16.62
N LEU A 219 2.05 -5.58 -15.58
CA LEU A 219 2.01 -6.18 -14.26
C LEU A 219 0.64 -5.94 -13.62
N ARG A 220 0.11 -6.96 -12.99
CA ARG A 220 -1.13 -6.87 -12.21
C ARG A 220 -0.91 -7.31 -10.79
N TRP A 221 -1.49 -6.55 -9.88
CA TRP A 221 -1.50 -6.86 -8.45
C TRP A 221 -2.92 -7.00 -7.95
N ARG A 222 -3.10 -7.97 -7.07
CA ARG A 222 -4.26 -8.02 -6.19
C ARG A 222 -3.91 -7.23 -4.94
N LEU A 223 -4.62 -6.14 -4.71
CA LEU A 223 -4.48 -5.28 -3.55
C LEU A 223 -5.60 -5.55 -2.59
N GLN A 224 -5.29 -5.84 -1.34
CA GLN A 224 -6.27 -5.95 -0.26
C GLN A 224 -5.88 -4.94 0.83
N LEU A 225 -6.72 -3.96 1.07
CA LEU A 225 -6.60 -3.04 2.21
C LEU A 225 -7.22 -3.73 3.42
N GLU A 226 -6.39 -4.44 4.20
CA GLU A 226 -6.84 -5.20 5.38
C GLU A 226 -7.24 -4.27 6.52
N ARG A 227 -6.52 -3.16 6.65
CA ARG A 227 -6.73 -2.19 7.72
C ARG A 227 -6.54 -0.78 7.18
N CYS A 228 -7.46 0.11 7.54
CA CYS A 228 -7.34 1.54 7.30
C CYS A 228 -7.91 2.30 8.49
N ARG A 229 -7.08 3.11 9.13
CA ARG A 229 -7.53 4.00 10.21
C ARG A 229 -8.40 5.11 9.61
N ASN A 230 -9.64 5.22 10.07
CA ASN A 230 -10.62 6.18 9.55
C ASN A 230 -11.00 6.01 8.08
N GLY A 231 -10.72 4.85 7.49
CA GLY A 231 -11.11 4.46 6.15
C GLY A 231 -11.87 3.13 6.17
N ARG A 232 -12.02 2.51 5.01
CA ARG A 232 -12.75 1.25 4.83
C ARG A 232 -11.86 0.20 4.18
N PRO A 233 -11.88 -1.07 4.65
CA PRO A 233 -11.23 -2.16 3.94
C PRO A 233 -11.77 -2.31 2.51
N GLY A 234 -10.98 -2.92 1.64
CA GLY A 234 -11.39 -3.18 0.25
C GLY A 234 -10.40 -4.06 -0.48
N GLU A 235 -10.81 -4.54 -1.64
CA GLU A 235 -9.98 -5.38 -2.51
C GLU A 235 -10.12 -4.94 -3.96
N TRP A 236 -8.99 -4.89 -4.69
CA TRP A 236 -8.92 -4.48 -6.08
C TRP A 236 -7.88 -5.30 -6.84
N VAL A 237 -8.10 -5.47 -8.12
CA VAL A 237 -7.06 -5.88 -9.06
C VAL A 237 -6.67 -4.64 -9.85
N VAL A 238 -5.40 -4.26 -9.71
CA VAL A 238 -4.84 -3.11 -10.42
C VAL A 238 -3.80 -3.53 -11.43
N GLU A 239 -3.68 -2.76 -12.47
CA GLU A 239 -2.67 -2.89 -13.51
C GLU A 239 -1.76 -1.67 -13.47
N TYR A 240 -0.46 -1.88 -13.66
CA TYR A 240 0.52 -0.81 -13.71
C TYR A 240 1.02 -0.60 -15.13
N ASP A 241 0.90 0.61 -15.62
CA ASP A 241 1.43 1.04 -16.89
C ASP A 241 2.86 1.58 -16.69
N HIS A 242 3.84 0.84 -17.21
CA HIS A 242 5.26 1.19 -17.08
C HIS A 242 5.67 2.40 -17.92
N VAL A 243 4.88 2.78 -18.92
CA VAL A 243 5.16 3.93 -19.78
C VAL A 243 4.57 5.20 -19.16
N ALA A 244 3.31 5.12 -18.74
CA ALA A 244 2.60 6.25 -18.15
C ALA A 244 2.83 6.38 -16.64
N HIS A 245 3.50 5.42 -16.00
CA HIS A 245 3.78 5.32 -14.55
C HIS A 245 2.53 5.58 -13.69
N ARG A 246 1.45 4.88 -14.02
CA ARG A 246 0.16 5.03 -13.34
C ARG A 246 -0.54 3.70 -13.14
N PHE A 247 -1.35 3.66 -12.10
CA PHE A 247 -2.26 2.56 -11.86
C PHE A 247 -3.55 2.72 -12.67
N SER A 248 -4.15 1.61 -13.07
CA SER A 248 -5.50 1.50 -13.60
C SER A 248 -6.21 0.31 -12.96
N LEU A 249 -7.53 0.40 -12.79
CA LEU A 249 -8.31 -0.74 -12.35
C LEU A 249 -8.48 -1.70 -13.53
N VAL A 250 -8.26 -2.98 -13.26
CA VAL A 250 -8.72 -4.01 -14.17
C VAL A 250 -10.23 -4.09 -14.01
N ALA A 251 -10.98 -3.78 -15.09
CA ALA A 251 -12.41 -4.01 -15.07
C ALA A 251 -12.65 -5.45 -14.62
N ALA A 252 -13.50 -5.67 -13.62
CA ALA A 252 -13.85 -7.00 -13.17
C ALA A 252 -14.28 -7.78 -14.41
N LEU A 253 -13.44 -8.71 -14.87
CA LEU A 253 -13.86 -9.71 -15.83
C LEU A 253 -15.03 -10.41 -15.14
N ALA A 254 -16.24 -10.15 -15.64
CA ALA A 254 -17.39 -10.94 -15.26
C ALA A 254 -16.93 -12.40 -15.28
N ASP A 255 -17.11 -13.04 -14.15
CA ASP A 255 -16.72 -14.41 -13.83
C ASP A 255 -16.85 -15.28 -15.08
N GLN A 256 -15.76 -15.47 -15.79
CA GLN A 256 -15.69 -16.56 -16.77
C GLN A 256 -15.57 -17.82 -15.91
N THR A 257 -16.69 -18.22 -15.34
CA THR A 257 -16.93 -19.60 -15.03
C THR A 257 -16.56 -20.38 -16.25
N LEU A 258 -15.36 -20.98 -16.20
CA LEU A 258 -14.98 -22.04 -17.11
C LEU A 258 -16.07 -23.10 -16.96
N SER A 259 -17.06 -23.04 -17.86
CA SER A 259 -17.92 -24.16 -18.16
C SER A 259 -16.98 -25.31 -18.52
N ARG A 260 -16.66 -26.15 -17.54
CA ARG A 260 -16.15 -27.48 -17.83
C ARG A 260 -17.20 -28.12 -18.70
N GLY A 261 -16.92 -28.08 -20.00
CA GLY A 261 -17.72 -28.77 -20.99
C GLY A 261 -17.86 -30.22 -20.55
N ALA A 262 -19.07 -30.58 -20.24
CA ALA A 262 -19.50 -31.96 -20.19
C ALA A 262 -19.25 -32.57 -21.57
N GLY A 263 -18.22 -33.40 -21.67
CA GLY A 263 -17.82 -34.08 -22.89
C GLY A 263 -17.17 -35.43 -22.59
N ASP A 264 -17.76 -36.18 -21.68
CA ASP A 264 -17.42 -37.60 -21.53
C ASP A 264 -18.68 -38.43 -21.76
N GLN A 265 -18.96 -38.71 -23.04
CA GLN A 265 -19.91 -39.76 -23.41
C GLN A 265 -19.17 -41.09 -23.38
N PRO A 266 -19.63 -42.08 -22.59
CA PRO A 266 -19.04 -43.40 -22.62
C PRO A 266 -19.42 -44.09 -23.97
N ARG A 267 -18.42 -44.42 -24.77
CA ARG A 267 -18.58 -45.29 -25.93
C ARG A 267 -19.17 -46.64 -25.49
N ARG A 268 -20.43 -46.87 -25.85
CA ARG A 268 -21.04 -48.18 -25.78
C ARG A 268 -20.25 -49.11 -26.75
N GLN A 269 -19.60 -50.08 -26.16
CA GLN A 269 -19.15 -51.27 -26.90
C GLN A 269 -20.37 -52.05 -27.35
N ALA A 270 -20.63 -52.07 -28.65
CA ALA A 270 -21.53 -53.04 -29.26
C ALA A 270 -20.73 -54.33 -29.51
N ASN A 271 -21.01 -55.32 -28.66
CA ASN A 271 -20.59 -56.70 -28.87
C ASN A 271 -21.59 -57.33 -29.84
N ARG A 272 -21.12 -57.84 -30.98
CA ARG A 272 -21.85 -58.85 -31.81
C ARG A 272 -20.87 -59.84 -32.36
N SER A 273 -21.06 -61.06 -31.89
CA SER A 273 -20.95 -62.40 -32.53
C SER A 273 -19.64 -62.73 -33.17
#